data_de7461760b01abc78f96d6ee5161b2b6
#
_entry.id   de7461760b01abc78f96d6ee5161b2b6
#
_cell.length_a   1.000
_cell.length_b   1.000
_cell.length_c   1.000
_cell.angle_alpha   90.00
_cell.angle_beta   90.00
_cell.angle_gamma   90.00
#
_symmetry.space_group_name_H-M   'P 1'
#
loop_
_entity.id
_entity.type
_entity.pdbx_description
1 polymer ?
#
loop_
_entity_poly.entity_id
_entity_poly.type
_entity_poly.pdbx_seq_one_letter_code
_entity_poly.pdbx_strand_id
1 'polypeptide(L)'
;MKENNKQVVFYSAEKDGFLKSYKDKGSLAFKAVFADSLWRALQLPIEFYEKQKNNIDKLAEAFDCEVLIVEAEYNVTKLDGSDFERTEREGSLEGGIEALMELLAN
;
A
#
# COMPACT_ATOMS: atom_id res chain seq x y z
N MET A 1 -7.08 15.23 -14.91
CA MET A 1 -7.01 15.19 -13.43
C MET A 1 -5.71 14.55 -13.00
N LYS A 2 -5.03 15.14 -12.06
CA LYS A 2 -3.79 14.59 -11.52
C LYS A 2 -4.01 14.12 -10.10
N GLU A 3 -3.54 12.94 -9.78
CA GLU A 3 -3.55 12.40 -8.41
C GLU A 3 -2.16 11.96 -8.02
N ASN A 4 -1.77 12.28 -6.80
CA ASN A 4 -0.53 11.82 -6.20
C ASN A 4 -0.83 10.79 -5.13
N ASN A 5 -0.04 9.73 -5.08
CA ASN A 5 -0.21 8.68 -4.11
C ASN A 5 1.14 8.34 -3.50
N LYS A 6 1.21 8.33 -2.18
CA LYS A 6 2.40 7.91 -1.43
C LYS A 6 2.10 6.64 -0.68
N GLN A 7 2.92 5.64 -0.89
CA GLN A 7 2.79 4.33 -0.27
C GLN A 7 4.14 3.90 0.32
N VAL A 8 4.08 3.04 1.30
CA VAL A 8 5.25 2.43 1.92
C VAL A 8 5.35 0.99 1.43
N VAL A 9 6.55 0.58 1.02
CA VAL A 9 6.87 -0.80 0.63
C VAL A 9 8.10 -1.27 1.40
N PHE A 10 8.30 -2.58 1.42
CA PHE A 10 9.44 -3.21 2.09
C PHE A 10 10.33 -3.86 1.05
N TYR A 11 11.59 -3.49 1.01
CA TYR A 11 12.56 -4.01 0.06
C TYR A 11 13.60 -4.86 0.77
N SER A 12 13.85 -6.05 0.22
CA SER A 12 14.90 -6.94 0.70
C SER A 12 16.07 -6.93 -0.29
N ALA A 13 17.21 -6.43 0.14
CA ALA A 13 18.41 -6.41 -0.68
C ALA A 13 18.93 -7.83 -0.92
N GLU A 14 18.82 -8.70 0.07
CA GLU A 14 19.25 -10.10 -0.04
C GLU A 14 18.47 -10.85 -1.11
N LYS A 15 17.16 -10.66 -1.16
CA LYS A 15 16.29 -11.34 -2.11
C LYS A 15 16.08 -10.55 -3.40
N ASP A 16 16.58 -9.31 -3.44
CA ASP A 16 16.35 -8.37 -4.54
C ASP A 16 14.87 -8.32 -4.92
N GLY A 17 14.03 -8.11 -3.92
CA GLY A 17 12.60 -8.12 -4.14
C GLY A 17 11.84 -7.36 -3.05
N PHE A 18 10.56 -7.16 -3.31
CA PHE A 18 9.65 -6.45 -2.43
C PHE A 18 8.76 -7.43 -1.68
N LEU A 19 8.54 -7.18 -0.41
CA LEU A 19 7.63 -8.00 0.40
C LEU A 19 6.23 -7.94 -0.21
N LYS A 20 5.69 -9.09 -0.54
CA LYS A 20 4.35 -9.22 -1.13
C LYS A 20 3.32 -9.59 -0.07
N SER A 21 3.66 -10.56 0.75
CA SER A 21 2.77 -11.04 1.80
C SER A 21 3.58 -11.74 2.87
N TYR A 22 2.97 -11.86 4.03
CA TYR A 22 3.52 -12.62 5.15
C TYR A 22 2.37 -13.15 5.99
N LYS A 23 2.70 -14.11 6.87
CA LYS A 23 1.76 -14.60 7.88
C LYS A 23 2.22 -14.15 9.24
N ASP A 24 1.28 -13.81 10.11
CA ASP A 24 1.59 -13.51 11.49
C ASP A 24 0.77 -14.40 12.42
N LYS A 25 1.30 -14.59 13.63
CA LYS A 25 0.59 -15.31 14.69
C LYS A 25 0.99 -14.66 16.01
N GLY A 26 0.12 -13.79 16.51
CA GLY A 26 0.44 -12.96 17.67
C GLY A 26 1.55 -11.97 17.34
N SER A 27 2.67 -12.05 18.05
CA SER A 27 3.82 -11.19 17.83
C SER A 27 4.83 -11.75 16.83
N LEU A 28 4.57 -12.95 16.29
CA LEU A 28 5.50 -13.62 15.38
C LEU A 28 5.06 -13.47 13.94
N ALA A 29 5.93 -12.90 13.09
CA ALA A 29 5.72 -12.81 11.66
C ALA A 29 6.60 -13.85 10.96
N PHE A 30 6.03 -14.59 9.99
CA PHE A 30 6.73 -15.65 9.29
C PHE A 30 6.16 -15.87 7.88
N LYS A 31 6.81 -16.75 7.12
CA LYS A 31 6.42 -17.11 5.73
C LYS A 31 6.30 -15.88 4.82
N ALA A 32 7.36 -15.08 4.76
CA ALA A 32 7.39 -13.94 3.88
C ALA A 32 7.49 -14.40 2.41
N VAL A 33 6.71 -13.77 1.56
CA VAL A 33 6.74 -13.97 0.12
C VAL A 33 7.17 -12.67 -0.53
N PHE A 34 8.14 -12.74 -1.44
CA PHE A 34 8.68 -11.57 -2.10
C PHE A 34 8.34 -11.58 -3.60
N ALA A 35 8.17 -10.39 -4.15
CA ALA A 35 7.93 -10.19 -5.57
C ALA A 35 9.05 -9.36 -6.18
N ASP A 36 9.37 -9.62 -7.43
CA ASP A 36 10.38 -8.86 -8.17
C ASP A 36 9.83 -7.53 -8.72
N SER A 37 8.54 -7.31 -8.62
CA SER A 37 7.85 -6.16 -9.17
C SER A 37 7.21 -5.32 -8.08
N LEU A 38 7.36 -4.01 -8.17
CA LEU A 38 6.73 -3.05 -7.28
C LEU A 38 5.20 -3.17 -7.32
N TRP A 39 4.64 -3.52 -8.48
CA TRP A 39 3.19 -3.65 -8.65
C TRP A 39 2.58 -4.79 -7.84
N ARG A 40 3.39 -5.80 -7.52
CA ARG A 40 2.96 -6.95 -6.72
C ARG A 40 3.29 -6.80 -5.25
N ALA A 41 4.00 -5.75 -4.88
CA ALA A 41 4.42 -5.52 -3.52
C ALA A 41 3.25 -5.16 -2.61
N LEU A 42 3.37 -5.55 -1.36
CA LEU A 42 2.50 -5.04 -0.31
C LEU A 42 2.73 -3.53 -0.19
N GLN A 43 1.69 -2.74 -0.35
CA GLN A 43 1.77 -1.29 -0.27
C GLN A 43 0.87 -0.80 0.85
N LEU A 44 1.45 -0.02 1.75
CA LEU A 44 0.72 0.55 2.88
C LEU A 44 0.60 2.05 2.68
N PRO A 45 -0.60 2.63 2.91
CA PRO A 45 -0.75 4.08 2.86
C PRO A 45 0.21 4.77 3.81
N ILE A 46 0.76 5.92 3.40
CA ILE A 46 1.73 6.64 4.22
C ILE A 46 1.14 7.04 5.58
N GLU A 47 -0.15 7.36 5.61
CA GLU A 47 -0.85 7.71 6.85
C GLU A 47 -0.89 6.54 7.84
N PHE A 48 -1.09 5.33 7.31
CA PHE A 48 -1.07 4.13 8.14
C PHE A 48 0.33 3.89 8.71
N TYR A 49 1.36 4.06 7.89
CA TYR A 49 2.74 3.94 8.33
C TYR A 49 3.05 4.93 9.46
N GLU A 50 2.66 6.18 9.31
CA GLU A 50 2.89 7.20 10.33
C GLU A 50 2.24 6.86 11.66
N LYS A 51 1.05 6.27 11.64
CA LYS A 51 0.34 5.85 12.85
C LYS A 51 0.93 4.61 13.50
N GLN A 52 1.48 3.70 12.70
CA GLN A 52 1.96 2.40 13.15
C GLN A 52 3.47 2.24 12.95
N LYS A 53 4.19 3.35 12.94
CA LYS A 53 5.60 3.38 12.60
C LYS A 53 6.43 2.35 13.36
N ASN A 54 6.28 2.29 14.68
CA ASN A 54 7.06 1.35 15.49
C ASN A 54 6.79 -0.11 15.11
N ASN A 55 5.53 -0.45 14.89
CA ASN A 55 5.14 -1.82 14.52
C ASN A 55 5.64 -2.18 13.13
N ILE A 56 5.53 -1.24 12.18
CA ILE A 56 5.94 -1.46 10.79
C ILE A 56 7.46 -1.54 10.69
N ASP A 57 8.20 -0.70 11.43
CA ASP A 57 9.65 -0.75 11.46
C ASP A 57 10.15 -2.08 12.05
N LYS A 58 9.48 -2.60 13.06
CA LYS A 58 9.80 -3.91 13.64
C LYS A 58 9.53 -5.04 12.64
N LEU A 59 8.44 -4.94 11.89
CA LEU A 59 8.12 -5.91 10.85
C LEU A 59 9.19 -5.93 9.77
N ALA A 60 9.62 -4.76 9.32
CA ALA A 60 10.68 -4.64 8.33
C ALA A 60 12.00 -5.25 8.85
N GLU A 61 12.34 -4.98 10.09
CA GLU A 61 13.53 -5.54 10.73
C GLU A 61 13.46 -7.06 10.81
N ALA A 62 12.29 -7.60 11.16
CA ALA A 62 12.10 -9.05 11.28
C ALA A 62 12.35 -9.78 9.95
N PHE A 63 12.04 -9.17 8.82
CA PHE A 63 12.27 -9.73 7.49
C PHE A 63 13.51 -9.20 6.80
N ASP A 64 14.34 -8.44 7.53
CA ASP A 64 15.55 -7.82 6.98
C ASP A 64 15.25 -6.97 5.75
N CYS A 65 14.22 -6.16 5.85
CA CYS A 65 13.77 -5.27 4.80
C CYS A 65 14.03 -3.82 5.13
N GLU A 66 14.26 -3.02 4.10
CA GLU A 66 14.29 -1.57 4.19
C GLU A 66 12.89 -1.03 3.87
N VAL A 67 12.45 -0.04 4.65
CA VAL A 67 11.19 0.64 4.41
C VAL A 67 11.44 1.75 3.38
N LEU A 68 10.73 1.68 2.27
CA LEU A 68 10.85 2.65 1.18
C LEU A 68 9.52 3.35 0.96
N ILE A 69 9.60 4.62 0.55
CA ILE A 69 8.42 5.39 0.17
C ILE A 69 8.34 5.42 -1.36
N VAL A 70 7.19 5.00 -1.88
CA VAL A 70 6.88 5.07 -3.31
C VAL A 70 5.91 6.22 -3.52
N GLU A 71 6.30 7.15 -4.36
CA GLU A 71 5.44 8.26 -4.76
C GLU A 71 5.07 8.07 -6.22
N ALA A 72 3.78 8.05 -6.51
CA ALA A 72 3.27 7.91 -7.86
C ALA A 72 2.36 9.06 -8.21
N GLU A 73 2.49 9.56 -9.43
CA GLU A 73 1.61 10.58 -9.97
C GLU A 73 0.79 9.94 -11.09
N TYR A 74 -0.53 10.08 -11.02
CA TYR A 74 -1.44 9.59 -12.03
C TYR A 74 -2.08 10.76 -12.75
N ASN A 75 -2.14 10.67 -14.07
CA ASN A 75 -2.88 11.61 -14.90
C ASN A 75 -4.08 10.90 -15.49
N VAL A 76 -5.27 11.35 -15.12
CA VAL A 76 -6.51 10.72 -15.53
C VAL A 76 -7.20 11.58 -16.58
N THR A 77 -7.44 10.99 -17.73
CA THR A 77 -8.15 11.65 -18.84
C THR A 77 -9.30 10.76 -19.32
N LYS A 78 -10.25 11.35 -20.03
CA LYS A 78 -11.26 10.58 -20.71
C LYS A 78 -10.66 9.88 -21.93
N LEU A 79 -11.36 8.91 -22.47
CA LEU A 79 -10.88 8.16 -23.64
C LEU A 79 -10.62 9.03 -24.85
N ASP A 80 -11.32 10.15 -24.99
CA ASP A 80 -11.13 11.10 -26.08
C ASP A 80 -9.96 12.06 -25.87
N GLY A 81 -9.25 11.94 -24.75
CA GLY A 81 -8.10 12.78 -24.43
C GLY A 81 -8.43 14.04 -23.64
N SER A 82 -9.70 14.34 -23.44
CA SER A 82 -10.11 15.52 -22.67
C SER A 82 -9.90 15.30 -21.18
N ASP A 83 -9.82 16.39 -20.43
CA ASP A 83 -9.62 16.34 -18.99
C ASP A 83 -10.81 15.73 -18.28
N PHE A 84 -10.52 14.92 -17.29
CA PHE A 84 -11.49 14.38 -16.36
C PHE A 84 -11.40 15.13 -15.05
N GLU A 85 -12.54 15.62 -14.57
CA GLU A 85 -12.66 16.20 -13.24
C GLU A 85 -13.58 15.35 -12.40
N ARG A 86 -13.06 14.96 -11.25
CA ARG A 86 -13.82 14.19 -10.29
C ARG A 86 -14.81 15.09 -9.58
N THR A 87 -16.09 14.71 -9.62
CA THR A 87 -17.10 15.40 -8.81
C THR A 87 -16.95 14.96 -7.37
N GLU A 88 -16.50 15.86 -6.50
CA GLU A 88 -16.38 15.55 -5.09
C GLU A 88 -17.75 15.42 -4.48
N ARG A 89 -18.03 14.24 -3.94
CA ARG A 89 -19.17 14.00 -3.08
C ARG A 89 -18.65 13.77 -1.69
N GLU A 90 -19.14 14.57 -0.76
CA GLU A 90 -18.77 14.45 0.64
C GLU A 90 -19.08 13.05 1.14
N GLY A 91 -18.08 12.39 1.75
CA GLY A 91 -18.25 11.07 2.33
C GLY A 91 -18.19 9.89 1.36
N SER A 92 -18.03 10.10 0.06
CA SER A 92 -18.06 9.02 -0.93
C SER A 92 -16.89 8.02 -0.76
N LEU A 93 -15.72 8.49 -0.37
CA LEU A 93 -14.57 7.63 -0.13
C LEU A 93 -14.74 6.76 1.11
N GLU A 94 -15.30 7.34 2.17
CA GLU A 94 -15.58 6.61 3.41
C GLU A 94 -16.60 5.50 3.18
N GLY A 95 -17.65 5.78 2.43
CA GLY A 95 -18.65 4.79 2.08
C GLY A 95 -18.09 3.63 1.29
N GLY A 96 -17.18 3.90 0.36
CA GLY A 96 -16.51 2.87 -0.43
C GLY A 96 -15.62 1.98 0.40
N ILE A 97 -14.88 2.55 1.33
CA ILE A 97 -13.99 1.80 2.23
C ILE A 97 -14.81 0.93 3.19
N GLU A 98 -15.87 1.47 3.76
CA GLU A 98 -16.76 0.72 4.64
C GLU A 98 -17.40 -0.48 3.94
N ALA A 99 -17.87 -0.29 2.72
CA ALA A 99 -18.45 -1.37 1.93
C ALA A 99 -17.43 -2.47 1.65
N LEU A 100 -16.19 -2.09 1.34
CA LEU A 100 -15.10 -3.03 1.12
C LEU A 100 -14.77 -3.81 2.40
N MET A 101 -14.72 -3.12 3.53
CA MET A 101 -14.46 -3.76 4.81
C MET A 101 -15.55 -4.74 5.22
N GLU A 102 -16.81 -4.42 4.95
CA GLU A 102 -17.92 -5.34 5.20
C GLU A 102 -17.82 -6.61 4.36
N LEU A 103 -17.44 -6.46 3.10
CA LEU A 103 -17.20 -7.61 2.22
C LEU A 103 -16.07 -8.49 2.70
N LEU A 104 -15.00 -7.89 3.23
CA LEU A 104 -13.85 -8.63 3.74
C LEU A 104 -14.11 -9.25 5.10
N ALA A 105 -15.03 -8.70 5.90
CA ALA A 105 -15.37 -9.22 7.23
C ALA A 105 -16.28 -10.45 7.16
N ASN A 106 -16.92 -10.67 6.05
CA ASN A 106 -17.75 -11.84 5.82
C ASN A 106 -16.93 -12.94 5.13
#